data_83503f1dce761185508b57eca525b130
#
_entry.id   83503f1dce761185508b57eca525b130
#
_cell.length_a   1.000
_cell.length_b   1.000
_cell.length_c   1.000
_cell.angle_alpha   90.00
_cell.angle_beta   90.00
_cell.angle_gamma   90.00
#
_symmetry.space_group_name_H-M   'P 1'
#
loop_
_entity.id
_entity.type
_entity.pdbx_description
1 polymer ?
#
loop_
_entity_poly.entity_id
_entity_poly.type
_entity_poly.pdbx_seq_one_letter_code
_entity_poly.pdbx_strand_id
1 'polypeptide(L)'
;MAALPTPTPALQPPQSSPEPSPSSPAARAAERVAAAQAAIAPLAEAHTAGVGPRLERVLAAFAAERVGVQHFASVSGYGHGDQGREVLDRVFARVLQAEAAAVRLQFVSGTHAIAAALYGVLRPGDRLLALTGRPYDTLEEVIGIRGSGQGSLAEFGVTYAELDLLADGGIDWTGLEDALAVPTRMVLIQRSCGYSWRPSLPVAEIGRLAERVKALQPGCVVFVDNCYGELVQEQEPAAVGADLIAGSLIKNLGGTIAPTGGYVAGRAELVEQACCRLTAPGIGSEGGTSFDLNRLLFQGLFLAPQMVAEALISSELTARVFSDMGFAVNPLPGAERSDVIQAVRLGSPERLKAVCRAFQAASPIGSYLDPVPAPMPGYASELVMAGGTFIDGSTSEFSADAPLREPFVLYAQGGTHRAHAALALQRALTALLESGLLPTD
;
A
#
# COMPACT_ATOMS: atom_id res chain seq x y z
N MET A 1 16.13 -32.34 47.90
CA MET A 1 16.46 -32.83 46.55
C MET A 1 15.18 -32.75 45.72
N ALA A 2 15.04 -31.74 44.89
CA ALA A 2 13.90 -31.62 43.97
C ALA A 2 14.16 -32.46 42.73
N ALA A 3 13.23 -33.33 42.37
CA ALA A 3 13.33 -34.18 41.18
C ALA A 3 13.34 -33.32 39.91
N LEU A 4 14.29 -33.59 39.04
CA LEU A 4 14.33 -32.97 37.67
C LEU A 4 13.11 -33.42 36.89
N PRO A 5 12.51 -32.52 36.07
CA PRO A 5 11.39 -32.88 35.24
C PRO A 5 11.82 -33.90 34.16
N THR A 6 10.96 -34.88 33.91
CA THR A 6 11.12 -35.87 32.86
C THR A 6 11.26 -35.21 31.50
N PRO A 7 12.17 -35.66 30.61
CA PRO A 7 12.34 -35.09 29.30
C PRO A 7 11.05 -35.27 28.46
N THR A 8 10.61 -34.18 27.86
CA THR A 8 9.50 -34.17 26.86
C THR A 8 9.84 -35.12 25.72
N PRO A 9 8.92 -36.00 25.28
CA PRO A 9 9.19 -36.88 24.15
C PRO A 9 9.56 -36.06 22.92
N ALA A 10 10.60 -36.49 22.21
CA ALA A 10 11.05 -35.88 20.98
C ALA A 10 9.87 -35.83 19.97
N LEU A 11 9.57 -34.62 19.45
CA LEU A 11 8.63 -34.46 18.37
C LEU A 11 9.09 -35.32 17.17
N GLN A 12 8.26 -36.26 16.76
CA GLN A 12 8.53 -37.01 15.56
C GLN A 12 8.50 -36.01 14.36
N PRO A 13 9.45 -36.11 13.40
CA PRO A 13 9.41 -35.28 12.22
C PRO A 13 8.06 -35.46 11.51
N PRO A 14 7.46 -34.41 10.95
CA PRO A 14 6.20 -34.51 10.23
C PRO A 14 6.37 -35.57 9.13
N GLN A 15 5.49 -36.56 9.11
CA GLN A 15 5.46 -37.56 8.05
C GLN A 15 5.19 -36.81 6.75
N SER A 16 6.01 -37.01 5.74
CA SER A 16 5.80 -36.47 4.41
C SER A 16 4.41 -36.91 3.92
N SER A 17 3.53 -35.94 3.67
CA SER A 17 2.25 -36.23 3.05
C SER A 17 2.49 -36.97 1.73
N PRO A 18 1.70 -38.02 1.38
CA PRO A 18 1.86 -38.73 0.13
C PRO A 18 1.73 -37.74 -1.05
N GLU A 19 2.58 -37.90 -2.06
CA GLU A 19 2.49 -37.07 -3.26
C GLU A 19 1.07 -37.20 -3.86
N PRO A 20 0.42 -36.09 -4.24
CA PRO A 20 -0.92 -36.09 -4.78
C PRO A 20 -0.95 -36.86 -6.11
N SER A 21 -2.01 -37.63 -6.36
CA SER A 21 -2.16 -38.31 -7.65
C SER A 21 -2.17 -37.27 -8.79
N PRO A 22 -1.62 -37.59 -9.98
CA PRO A 22 -1.52 -36.62 -11.10
C PRO A 22 -2.86 -36.00 -11.54
N SER A 23 -3.97 -36.63 -11.25
CA SER A 23 -5.32 -36.14 -11.57
C SER A 23 -6.00 -35.37 -10.43
N SER A 24 -5.34 -35.26 -9.29
CA SER A 24 -5.91 -34.54 -8.10
C SER A 24 -6.06 -33.04 -8.35
N PRO A 25 -7.02 -32.35 -7.70
CA PRO A 25 -7.14 -30.88 -7.73
C PRO A 25 -5.83 -30.20 -7.37
N ALA A 26 -5.10 -30.69 -6.37
CA ALA A 26 -3.83 -30.15 -5.94
C ALA A 26 -2.73 -30.25 -7.02
N ALA A 27 -2.62 -31.41 -7.69
CA ALA A 27 -1.67 -31.58 -8.79
C ALA A 27 -1.97 -30.65 -9.97
N ARG A 28 -3.26 -30.55 -10.36
CA ARG A 28 -3.70 -29.62 -11.41
C ARG A 28 -3.43 -28.16 -11.03
N ALA A 29 -3.66 -27.77 -9.78
CA ALA A 29 -3.36 -26.44 -9.29
C ALA A 29 -1.86 -26.14 -9.37
N ALA A 30 -1.01 -27.07 -8.94
CA ALA A 30 0.44 -26.95 -8.99
C ALA A 30 0.95 -26.80 -10.43
N GLU A 31 0.46 -27.61 -11.37
CA GLU A 31 0.79 -27.53 -12.79
C GLU A 31 0.42 -26.17 -13.39
N ARG A 32 -0.79 -25.67 -13.11
CA ARG A 32 -1.25 -24.36 -13.61
C ARG A 32 -0.42 -23.20 -13.06
N VAL A 33 -0.09 -23.21 -11.76
CA VAL A 33 0.76 -22.17 -11.18
C VAL A 33 2.17 -22.25 -11.75
N ALA A 34 2.74 -23.45 -11.96
CA ALA A 34 4.04 -23.62 -12.61
C ALA A 34 4.05 -23.10 -14.06
N ALA A 35 2.98 -23.37 -14.83
CA ALA A 35 2.82 -22.81 -16.17
C ALA A 35 2.72 -21.29 -16.16
N ALA A 36 1.97 -20.71 -15.20
CA ALA A 36 1.87 -19.25 -15.02
C ALA A 36 3.23 -18.64 -14.65
N GLN A 37 4.00 -19.27 -13.75
CA GLN A 37 5.36 -18.83 -13.40
C GLN A 37 6.29 -18.82 -14.62
N ALA A 38 6.24 -19.85 -15.45
CA ALA A 38 7.01 -19.90 -16.70
C ALA A 38 6.58 -18.79 -17.67
N ALA A 39 5.27 -18.53 -17.78
CA ALA A 39 4.75 -17.49 -18.67
C ALA A 39 5.15 -16.07 -18.26
N ILE A 40 5.24 -15.78 -16.97
CA ILE A 40 5.66 -14.45 -16.46
C ILE A 40 7.18 -14.31 -16.27
N ALA A 41 7.97 -15.33 -16.58
CA ALA A 41 9.41 -15.29 -16.32
C ALA A 41 10.13 -14.03 -16.89
N PRO A 42 9.83 -13.57 -18.12
CA PRO A 42 10.43 -12.33 -18.65
C PRO A 42 10.02 -11.08 -17.84
N LEU A 43 8.77 -11.01 -17.36
CA LEU A 43 8.30 -9.91 -16.50
C LEU A 43 8.98 -9.95 -15.15
N ALA A 44 9.12 -11.13 -14.56
CA ALA A 44 9.82 -11.32 -13.29
C ALA A 44 11.29 -10.90 -13.39
N GLU A 45 11.95 -11.19 -14.50
CA GLU A 45 13.32 -10.74 -14.78
C GLU A 45 13.39 -9.20 -14.90
N ALA A 46 12.47 -8.59 -15.63
CA ALA A 46 12.38 -7.13 -15.77
C ALA A 46 12.16 -6.43 -14.41
N HIS A 47 11.26 -6.93 -13.57
CA HIS A 47 11.05 -6.39 -12.22
C HIS A 47 12.29 -6.57 -11.33
N THR A 48 12.98 -7.72 -11.43
CA THR A 48 14.23 -7.97 -10.70
C THR A 48 15.34 -7.03 -11.16
N ALA A 49 15.47 -6.78 -12.46
CA ALA A 49 16.44 -5.83 -13.00
C ALA A 49 16.18 -4.39 -12.50
N GLY A 50 14.94 -4.02 -12.29
CA GLY A 50 14.54 -2.72 -11.72
C GLY A 50 14.96 -2.50 -10.27
N VAL A 51 15.42 -3.52 -9.54
CA VAL A 51 15.90 -3.37 -8.15
C VAL A 51 17.17 -2.52 -8.11
N GLY A 52 18.11 -2.75 -9.03
CA GLY A 52 19.40 -2.07 -9.03
C GLY A 52 19.29 -0.54 -9.03
N PRO A 53 18.61 0.09 -9.99
CA PRO A 53 18.43 1.54 -10.02
C PRO A 53 17.72 2.12 -8.79
N ARG A 54 16.72 1.43 -8.25
CA ARG A 54 16.00 1.87 -7.04
C ARG A 54 16.87 1.77 -5.79
N LEU A 55 17.64 0.69 -5.68
CA LEU A 55 18.59 0.50 -4.57
C LEU A 55 19.71 1.53 -4.65
N GLU A 56 20.23 1.83 -5.84
CA GLU A 56 21.25 2.89 -6.03
C GLU A 56 20.72 4.24 -5.51
N ARG A 57 19.49 4.60 -5.79
CA ARG A 57 18.86 5.82 -5.25
C ARG A 57 18.83 5.82 -3.72
N VAL A 58 18.49 4.68 -3.10
CA VAL A 58 18.50 4.54 -1.64
C VAL A 58 19.91 4.68 -1.09
N LEU A 59 20.89 3.98 -1.68
CA LEU A 59 22.29 4.04 -1.25
C LEU A 59 22.89 5.43 -1.43
N ALA A 60 22.58 6.11 -2.53
CA ALA A 60 23.00 7.49 -2.78
C ALA A 60 22.43 8.44 -1.72
N ALA A 61 21.16 8.27 -1.31
CA ALA A 61 20.56 9.05 -0.23
C ALA A 61 21.27 8.79 1.11
N PHE A 62 21.56 7.53 1.44
CA PHE A 62 22.30 7.15 2.65
C PHE A 62 23.69 7.77 2.68
N ALA A 63 24.41 7.71 1.57
CA ALA A 63 25.75 8.27 1.44
C ALA A 63 25.75 9.82 1.55
N ALA A 64 24.80 10.48 0.88
CA ALA A 64 24.65 11.93 0.92
C ALA A 64 24.37 12.46 2.34
N GLU A 65 23.53 11.75 3.11
CA GLU A 65 23.21 12.09 4.50
C GLU A 65 24.18 11.48 5.52
N ARG A 66 25.23 10.79 5.05
CA ARG A 66 26.28 10.17 5.90
C ARG A 66 25.68 9.28 6.99
N VAL A 67 24.70 8.45 6.63
CA VAL A 67 24.04 7.55 7.58
C VAL A 67 25.08 6.65 8.27
N GLY A 68 25.13 6.70 9.59
CA GLY A 68 26.03 5.88 10.41
C GLY A 68 25.31 5.31 11.61
N VAL A 69 25.95 4.40 12.33
CA VAL A 69 25.35 3.67 13.48
C VAL A 69 24.84 4.61 14.59
N GLN A 70 25.41 5.80 14.72
CA GLN A 70 24.95 6.81 15.68
C GLN A 70 23.53 7.29 15.42
N HIS A 71 23.01 7.18 14.19
CA HIS A 71 21.65 7.57 13.82
C HIS A 71 20.60 6.50 14.18
N PHE A 72 21.03 5.36 14.70
CA PHE A 72 20.09 4.31 15.13
C PHE A 72 19.52 4.57 16.51
N ALA A 73 20.24 5.32 17.36
CA ALA A 73 19.75 5.74 18.66
C ALA A 73 18.71 6.86 18.52
N SER A 74 17.81 6.99 19.48
CA SER A 74 16.86 8.10 19.58
C SER A 74 17.05 8.91 20.84
N VAL A 75 16.44 10.11 20.86
CA VAL A 75 16.32 10.96 22.03
C VAL A 75 14.99 10.68 22.72
N SER A 76 15.00 10.48 24.03
CA SER A 76 13.77 10.21 24.81
C SER A 76 12.92 11.48 25.05
N GLY A 77 11.71 11.30 25.56
CA GLY A 77 10.82 12.40 25.92
C GLY A 77 10.28 13.15 24.70
N TYR A 78 10.50 14.45 24.62
CA TYR A 78 10.04 15.26 23.49
C TYR A 78 10.75 14.97 22.18
N GLY A 79 11.92 14.32 22.22
CA GLY A 79 12.69 14.01 21.02
C GLY A 79 13.37 15.21 20.38
N HIS A 80 13.61 16.30 21.11
CA HIS A 80 14.35 17.45 20.58
C HIS A 80 15.79 17.08 20.24
N GLY A 81 16.25 17.48 19.05
CA GLY A 81 17.60 17.20 18.57
C GLY A 81 17.86 15.71 18.29
N ASP A 82 16.83 14.92 17.95
CA ASP A 82 16.97 13.53 17.53
C ASP A 82 17.61 13.46 16.13
N GLN A 83 18.95 13.37 16.12
CA GLN A 83 19.75 13.34 14.89
C GLN A 83 19.38 12.16 13.98
N GLY A 84 19.01 11.02 14.58
CA GLY A 84 18.57 9.85 13.82
C GLY A 84 17.30 10.12 13.04
N ARG A 85 16.29 10.72 13.68
CA ARG A 85 15.04 11.15 13.05
C ARG A 85 15.28 12.18 11.94
N GLU A 86 16.08 13.21 12.23
CA GLU A 86 16.37 14.26 11.26
C GLU A 86 17.09 13.75 10.02
N VAL A 87 18.06 12.83 10.21
CA VAL A 87 18.75 12.17 9.08
C VAL A 87 17.79 11.27 8.31
N LEU A 88 16.92 10.56 9.01
CA LEU A 88 15.90 9.72 8.39
C LEU A 88 14.95 10.55 7.50
N ASP A 89 14.48 11.69 7.99
CA ASP A 89 13.64 12.63 7.23
C ASP A 89 14.34 13.06 5.93
N ARG A 90 15.61 13.46 6.00
CA ARG A 90 16.38 13.87 4.81
C ARG A 90 16.63 12.71 3.82
N VAL A 91 16.90 11.51 4.33
CA VAL A 91 17.05 10.31 3.48
C VAL A 91 15.74 10.02 2.74
N PHE A 92 14.60 10.04 3.43
CA PHE A 92 13.30 9.83 2.80
C PHE A 92 12.97 10.92 1.78
N ALA A 93 13.25 12.19 2.10
CA ALA A 93 13.08 13.29 1.14
C ALA A 93 13.83 13.02 -0.17
N ARG A 94 15.11 12.59 -0.10
CA ARG A 94 15.90 12.24 -1.29
C ARG A 94 15.34 11.04 -2.04
N VAL A 95 14.97 9.97 -1.34
CA VAL A 95 14.42 8.76 -1.96
C VAL A 95 13.08 9.05 -2.64
N LEU A 96 12.24 9.88 -2.01
CA LEU A 96 10.94 10.30 -2.54
C LEU A 96 11.05 11.49 -3.51
N GLN A 97 12.26 11.98 -3.80
CA GLN A 97 12.54 13.09 -4.71
C GLN A 97 11.76 14.37 -4.32
N ALA A 98 11.63 14.62 -3.03
CA ALA A 98 10.93 15.74 -2.43
C ALA A 98 11.91 16.74 -1.80
N GLU A 99 11.46 17.97 -1.57
CA GLU A 99 12.23 19.02 -0.88
C GLU A 99 12.45 18.66 0.59
N ALA A 100 11.41 18.16 1.26
CA ALA A 100 11.42 17.75 2.66
C ALA A 100 10.56 16.50 2.87
N ALA A 101 10.81 15.81 3.99
CA ALA A 101 9.94 14.75 4.47
C ALA A 101 9.86 14.76 5.99
N ALA A 102 8.78 14.22 6.53
CA ALA A 102 8.62 13.88 7.94
C ALA A 102 8.21 12.41 8.05
N VAL A 103 9.08 11.61 8.65
CA VAL A 103 8.89 10.18 8.89
C VAL A 103 8.64 9.98 10.38
N ARG A 104 7.43 9.60 10.74
CA ARG A 104 7.02 9.57 12.16
C ARG A 104 6.31 8.29 12.53
N LEU A 105 6.73 7.68 13.62
CA LEU A 105 6.01 6.57 14.25
C LEU A 105 4.69 7.03 14.87
N GLN A 106 4.58 8.31 15.20
CA GLN A 106 3.37 8.95 15.75
C GLN A 106 2.25 9.11 14.71
N PHE A 107 2.54 9.02 13.43
CA PHE A 107 1.50 8.71 12.44
C PHE A 107 1.10 7.24 12.62
N VAL A 108 -0.01 6.99 13.28
CA VAL A 108 -0.43 5.62 13.62
C VAL A 108 -0.81 4.77 12.40
N SER A 109 -0.94 5.41 11.22
CA SER A 109 -1.27 4.75 9.95
C SER A 109 -1.03 5.69 8.76
N GLY A 110 -1.10 5.15 7.55
CA GLY A 110 -1.14 5.97 6.32
C GLY A 110 -2.33 6.93 6.30
N THR A 111 -3.52 6.48 6.72
CA THR A 111 -4.71 7.34 6.85
C THR A 111 -4.44 8.53 7.77
N HIS A 112 -3.73 8.33 8.90
CA HIS A 112 -3.38 9.43 9.80
C HIS A 112 -2.39 10.41 9.15
N ALA A 113 -1.39 9.92 8.40
CA ALA A 113 -0.46 10.80 7.68
C ALA A 113 -1.19 11.65 6.63
N ILE A 114 -2.11 11.04 5.87
CA ILE A 114 -2.96 11.73 4.89
C ILE A 114 -3.88 12.74 5.59
N ALA A 115 -4.55 12.35 6.67
CA ALA A 115 -5.40 13.25 7.45
C ALA A 115 -4.62 14.45 7.99
N ALA A 116 -3.41 14.23 8.56
CA ALA A 116 -2.56 15.30 9.04
C ALA A 116 -2.16 16.27 7.91
N ALA A 117 -1.89 15.78 6.71
CA ALA A 117 -1.63 16.60 5.53
C ALA A 117 -2.87 17.43 5.14
N LEU A 118 -4.05 16.81 5.08
CA LEU A 118 -5.31 17.49 4.76
C LEU A 118 -5.64 18.58 5.78
N TYR A 119 -5.70 18.26 7.07
CA TYR A 119 -5.99 19.21 8.14
C TYR A 119 -4.87 20.24 8.35
N GLY A 120 -3.64 19.90 7.97
CA GLY A 120 -2.50 20.81 8.02
C GLY A 120 -2.61 21.95 7.02
N VAL A 121 -3.10 21.66 5.81
CA VAL A 121 -3.12 22.60 4.68
C VAL A 121 -4.49 23.29 4.50
N LEU A 122 -5.60 22.56 4.67
CA LEU A 122 -6.94 23.08 4.45
C LEU A 122 -7.42 23.94 5.64
N ARG A 123 -8.20 24.97 5.31
CA ARG A 123 -8.79 25.93 6.27
C ARG A 123 -10.29 26.04 6.03
N PRO A 124 -11.08 26.54 7.01
CA PRO A 124 -12.50 26.84 6.82
C PRO A 124 -12.74 27.72 5.59
N GLY A 125 -13.65 27.30 4.73
CA GLY A 125 -13.94 27.96 3.45
C GLY A 125 -13.15 27.43 2.25
N ASP A 126 -12.11 26.63 2.47
CA ASP A 126 -11.36 25.98 1.39
C ASP A 126 -12.19 24.88 0.71
N ARG A 127 -11.80 24.57 -0.54
CA ARG A 127 -12.34 23.45 -1.29
C ARG A 127 -11.28 22.38 -1.51
N LEU A 128 -11.65 21.12 -1.24
CA LEU A 128 -10.92 19.90 -1.62
C LEU A 128 -11.60 19.27 -2.83
N LEU A 129 -10.84 18.96 -3.89
CA LEU A 129 -11.31 18.27 -5.10
C LEU A 129 -10.54 16.95 -5.28
N ALA A 130 -11.21 15.80 -5.18
CA ALA A 130 -10.62 14.51 -5.53
C ALA A 130 -10.64 14.31 -7.06
N LEU A 131 -9.50 13.98 -7.67
CA LEU A 131 -9.33 13.86 -9.13
C LEU A 131 -9.37 12.43 -9.67
N THR A 132 -9.52 11.46 -8.80
CA THR A 132 -9.54 10.02 -9.15
C THR A 132 -10.80 9.32 -8.66
N GLY A 133 -11.89 10.08 -8.59
CA GLY A 133 -13.15 9.65 -8.00
C GLY A 133 -13.10 9.65 -6.48
N ARG A 134 -14.06 8.94 -5.91
CA ARG A 134 -14.22 8.83 -4.46
C ARG A 134 -12.96 8.26 -3.81
N PRO A 135 -12.44 8.89 -2.76
CA PRO A 135 -11.23 8.43 -2.08
C PRO A 135 -11.45 7.12 -1.32
N TYR A 136 -10.35 6.54 -0.84
CA TYR A 136 -10.35 5.30 -0.08
C TYR A 136 -11.27 5.39 1.15
N ASP A 137 -11.96 4.29 1.46
CA ASP A 137 -13.03 4.22 2.48
C ASP A 137 -12.67 4.93 3.80
N THR A 138 -11.42 4.79 4.28
CA THR A 138 -11.00 5.40 5.57
C THR A 138 -10.88 6.93 5.51
N LEU A 139 -10.79 7.52 4.31
CA LEU A 139 -10.75 8.97 4.14
C LEU A 139 -12.15 9.59 4.04
N GLU A 140 -13.17 8.80 3.75
CA GLU A 140 -14.53 9.31 3.61
C GLU A 140 -15.04 9.98 4.89
N GLU A 141 -14.74 9.41 6.05
CA GLU A 141 -15.11 10.01 7.34
C GLU A 141 -14.19 11.18 7.73
N VAL A 142 -12.90 11.13 7.35
CA VAL A 142 -11.98 12.26 7.51
C VAL A 142 -12.48 13.49 6.74
N ILE A 143 -12.98 13.28 5.51
CA ILE A 143 -13.53 14.34 4.66
C ILE A 143 -14.92 14.76 5.15
N GLY A 144 -15.75 13.82 5.63
CA GLY A 144 -17.11 14.06 6.10
C GLY A 144 -18.19 13.73 5.07
N ILE A 145 -17.86 12.89 4.06
CA ILE A 145 -18.82 12.42 3.05
C ILE A 145 -19.51 11.10 3.47
N ARG A 146 -19.11 10.54 4.62
CA ARG A 146 -19.70 9.38 5.26
C ARG A 146 -19.60 9.50 6.79
N GLY A 147 -20.36 8.68 7.51
CA GLY A 147 -20.32 8.63 8.97
C GLY A 147 -21.09 9.77 9.62
N SER A 148 -20.76 10.09 10.88
CA SER A 148 -21.42 11.15 11.66
C SER A 148 -20.97 12.56 11.25
N GLY A 149 -19.90 12.69 10.50
CA GLY A 149 -19.26 13.96 10.16
C GLY A 149 -18.52 14.63 11.33
N GLN A 150 -18.59 14.09 12.54
CA GLN A 150 -17.96 14.67 13.71
C GLN A 150 -16.44 14.68 13.60
N GLY A 151 -15.82 15.84 13.77
CA GLY A 151 -14.38 16.03 13.65
C GLY A 151 -13.87 16.05 12.18
N SER A 152 -14.76 15.97 11.18
CA SER A 152 -14.40 15.91 9.78
C SER A 152 -14.01 17.29 9.20
N LEU A 153 -13.38 17.28 8.01
CA LEU A 153 -13.10 18.50 7.26
C LEU A 153 -14.37 19.29 6.93
N ALA A 154 -15.48 18.58 6.62
CA ALA A 154 -16.77 19.22 6.35
C ALA A 154 -17.31 19.95 7.57
N GLU A 155 -17.19 19.38 8.77
CA GLU A 155 -17.59 20.06 10.02
C GLU A 155 -16.74 21.33 10.26
N PHE A 156 -15.48 21.33 9.85
CA PHE A 156 -14.62 22.51 9.91
C PHE A 156 -14.82 23.51 8.75
N GLY A 157 -15.84 23.28 7.92
CA GLY A 157 -16.22 24.22 6.85
C GLY A 157 -15.40 24.07 5.57
N VAL A 158 -14.72 22.94 5.35
CA VAL A 158 -14.10 22.60 4.07
C VAL A 158 -15.14 21.97 3.16
N THR A 159 -15.25 22.45 1.93
CA THR A 159 -16.14 21.87 0.92
C THR A 159 -15.42 20.77 0.14
N TYR A 160 -16.17 19.74 -0.26
CA TYR A 160 -15.64 18.62 -1.03
C TYR A 160 -16.33 18.48 -2.38
N ALA A 161 -15.57 18.09 -3.39
CA ALA A 161 -16.07 17.62 -4.67
C ALA A 161 -15.16 16.49 -5.20
N GLU A 162 -15.69 15.69 -6.10
CA GLU A 162 -14.94 14.62 -6.76
C GLU A 162 -15.16 14.66 -8.27
N LEU A 163 -14.15 14.22 -9.01
CA LEU A 163 -14.16 14.00 -10.44
C LEU A 163 -13.78 12.54 -10.67
N ASP A 164 -14.71 11.78 -11.24
CA ASP A 164 -14.48 10.38 -11.56
C ASP A 164 -13.52 10.24 -12.75
N LEU A 165 -12.81 9.11 -12.81
CA LEU A 165 -12.12 8.71 -14.02
C LEU A 165 -13.14 8.28 -15.09
N LEU A 166 -12.74 8.34 -16.35
CA LEU A 166 -13.52 7.79 -17.46
C LEU A 166 -13.68 6.27 -17.31
N ALA A 167 -14.64 5.69 -18.01
CA ALA A 167 -14.97 4.26 -17.92
C ALA A 167 -13.79 3.33 -18.27
N ASP A 168 -12.84 3.82 -19.06
CA ASP A 168 -11.59 3.12 -19.39
C ASP A 168 -10.47 3.33 -18.35
N GLY A 169 -10.73 4.12 -17.31
CA GLY A 169 -9.77 4.49 -16.27
C GLY A 169 -8.91 5.71 -16.61
N GLY A 170 -9.13 6.35 -17.76
CA GLY A 170 -8.44 7.57 -18.15
C GLY A 170 -8.92 8.80 -17.39
N ILE A 171 -8.15 9.88 -17.49
CA ILE A 171 -8.48 11.18 -16.89
C ILE A 171 -9.56 11.87 -17.71
N ASP A 172 -10.61 12.36 -17.07
CA ASP A 172 -11.57 13.27 -17.66
C ASP A 172 -11.02 14.71 -17.71
N TRP A 173 -10.28 15.01 -18.78
CA TRP A 173 -9.65 16.32 -18.95
C TRP A 173 -10.66 17.46 -19.09
N THR A 174 -11.80 17.23 -19.72
CA THR A 174 -12.86 18.24 -19.85
C THR A 174 -13.53 18.50 -18.51
N GLY A 175 -13.91 17.45 -17.80
CA GLY A 175 -14.45 17.55 -16.45
C GLY A 175 -13.48 18.20 -15.46
N LEU A 176 -12.16 17.99 -15.62
CA LEU A 176 -11.13 18.66 -14.82
C LEU A 176 -11.14 20.18 -15.00
N GLU A 177 -11.26 20.66 -16.23
CA GLU A 177 -11.32 22.10 -16.52
C GLU A 177 -12.56 22.75 -15.91
N ASP A 178 -13.72 22.10 -16.07
CA ASP A 178 -14.98 22.55 -15.49
C ASP A 178 -14.94 22.53 -13.96
N ALA A 179 -14.40 21.46 -13.36
CA ALA A 179 -14.28 21.34 -11.92
C ALA A 179 -13.33 22.40 -11.32
N LEU A 180 -12.26 22.75 -12.03
CA LEU A 180 -11.29 23.78 -11.62
C LEU A 180 -11.71 25.20 -12.03
N ALA A 181 -12.86 25.43 -12.67
CA ALA A 181 -13.45 26.75 -12.78
C ALA A 181 -13.87 27.30 -11.40
N VAL A 182 -14.10 26.44 -10.43
CA VAL A 182 -14.36 26.80 -9.02
C VAL A 182 -13.04 26.89 -8.25
N PRO A 183 -12.79 27.97 -7.48
CA PRO A 183 -11.59 28.10 -6.65
C PRO A 183 -11.37 26.87 -5.77
N THR A 184 -10.21 26.25 -5.90
CA THR A 184 -9.86 25.00 -5.23
C THR A 184 -8.52 25.15 -4.50
N ARG A 185 -8.51 24.90 -3.21
CA ARG A 185 -7.28 25.02 -2.39
C ARG A 185 -6.36 23.82 -2.58
N MET A 186 -6.96 22.62 -2.70
CA MET A 186 -6.19 21.39 -2.82
C MET A 186 -6.92 20.40 -3.73
N VAL A 187 -6.16 19.76 -4.62
CA VAL A 187 -6.61 18.54 -5.31
C VAL A 187 -6.00 17.32 -4.61
N LEU A 188 -6.81 16.26 -4.49
CA LEU A 188 -6.40 14.96 -3.97
C LEU A 188 -6.34 13.95 -5.11
N ILE A 189 -5.19 13.32 -5.30
CA ILE A 189 -4.98 12.24 -6.25
C ILE A 189 -4.68 10.97 -5.45
N GLN A 190 -5.56 9.98 -5.51
CA GLN A 190 -5.28 8.66 -4.99
C GLN A 190 -4.60 7.82 -6.08
N ARG A 191 -3.31 7.51 -5.91
CA ARG A 191 -2.50 6.80 -6.91
C ARG A 191 -2.95 5.36 -7.09
N SER A 192 -3.08 4.61 -6.01
CA SER A 192 -3.55 3.22 -6.00
C SER A 192 -5.05 3.11 -6.32
N CYS A 193 -5.46 1.95 -6.82
CA CYS A 193 -6.88 1.69 -7.07
C CYS A 193 -7.74 1.68 -5.80
N GLY A 194 -7.15 1.48 -4.62
CA GLY A 194 -7.91 1.23 -3.39
C GLY A 194 -8.81 0.01 -3.54
N TYR A 195 -10.10 0.14 -3.18
CA TYR A 195 -11.10 -0.91 -3.42
C TYR A 195 -12.00 -0.62 -4.62
N SER A 196 -11.47 0.11 -5.61
CA SER A 196 -12.16 0.41 -6.86
C SER A 196 -11.67 -0.48 -8.00
N TRP A 197 -12.57 -0.82 -8.92
CA TRP A 197 -12.20 -1.52 -10.15
C TRP A 197 -11.70 -0.53 -11.20
N ARG A 198 -10.52 0.00 -10.96
CA ARG A 198 -9.83 0.95 -11.86
C ARG A 198 -8.33 0.67 -11.88
N PRO A 199 -7.60 1.10 -12.89
CA PRO A 199 -6.14 1.05 -12.85
C PRO A 199 -5.58 2.00 -11.78
N SER A 200 -4.38 1.71 -11.27
CA SER A 200 -3.55 2.67 -10.53
C SER A 200 -3.00 3.73 -11.48
N LEU A 201 -2.72 4.94 -10.96
CA LEU A 201 -2.27 6.06 -11.77
C LEU A 201 -0.74 6.06 -11.96
N PRO A 202 -0.23 6.06 -13.20
CA PRO A 202 1.19 6.24 -13.47
C PRO A 202 1.69 7.62 -13.01
N VAL A 203 2.95 7.69 -12.59
CA VAL A 203 3.58 8.95 -12.17
C VAL A 203 3.55 9.99 -13.30
N ALA A 204 3.69 9.56 -14.55
CA ALA A 204 3.57 10.44 -15.72
C ALA A 204 2.19 11.11 -15.81
N GLU A 205 1.10 10.37 -15.55
CA GLU A 205 -0.25 10.95 -15.53
C GLU A 205 -0.46 11.89 -14.35
N ILE A 206 0.13 11.56 -13.18
CA ILE A 206 0.15 12.49 -12.03
C ILE A 206 0.86 13.80 -12.42
N GLY A 207 1.97 13.71 -13.16
CA GLY A 207 2.70 14.89 -13.66
C GLY A 207 1.85 15.75 -14.60
N ARG A 208 1.15 15.12 -15.55
CA ARG A 208 0.22 15.83 -16.46
C ARG A 208 -0.92 16.51 -15.70
N LEU A 209 -1.49 15.82 -14.71
CA LEU A 209 -2.51 16.39 -13.82
C LEU A 209 -1.97 17.60 -13.05
N ALA A 210 -0.78 17.45 -12.43
CA ALA A 210 -0.15 18.54 -11.69
C ALA A 210 0.10 19.76 -12.57
N GLU A 211 0.66 19.56 -13.75
CA GLU A 211 0.86 20.65 -14.74
C GLU A 211 -0.45 21.35 -15.11
N ARG A 212 -1.50 20.58 -15.41
CA ARG A 212 -2.79 21.14 -15.79
C ARG A 212 -3.46 21.90 -14.63
N VAL A 213 -3.44 21.33 -13.44
CA VAL A 213 -3.94 21.98 -12.21
C VAL A 213 -3.22 23.31 -11.99
N LYS A 214 -1.89 23.33 -12.08
CA LYS A 214 -1.08 24.54 -11.87
C LYS A 214 -1.29 25.58 -12.96
N ALA A 215 -1.54 25.17 -14.20
CA ALA A 215 -1.87 26.09 -15.28
C ALA A 215 -3.22 26.79 -15.06
N LEU A 216 -4.21 26.07 -14.52
CA LEU A 216 -5.55 26.63 -14.26
C LEU A 216 -5.62 27.38 -12.92
N GLN A 217 -5.01 26.86 -11.89
CA GLN A 217 -4.98 27.42 -10.53
C GLN A 217 -3.58 27.32 -9.91
N PRO A 218 -2.68 28.28 -10.14
CA PRO A 218 -1.28 28.22 -9.68
C PRO A 218 -1.12 28.05 -8.16
N GLY A 219 -2.09 28.52 -7.36
CA GLY A 219 -2.10 28.41 -5.89
C GLY A 219 -2.69 27.10 -5.35
N CYS A 220 -3.27 26.25 -6.21
CA CYS A 220 -3.85 24.98 -5.81
C CYS A 220 -2.74 23.98 -5.41
N VAL A 221 -2.88 23.34 -4.28
CA VAL A 221 -1.94 22.29 -3.80
C VAL A 221 -2.29 20.96 -4.46
N VAL A 222 -1.31 20.33 -5.11
CA VAL A 222 -1.44 18.97 -5.65
C VAL A 222 -0.96 17.99 -4.59
N PHE A 223 -1.90 17.26 -3.97
CA PHE A 223 -1.64 16.27 -2.94
C PHE A 223 -1.90 14.87 -3.45
N VAL A 224 -0.94 13.95 -3.23
CA VAL A 224 -1.04 12.56 -3.68
C VAL A 224 -1.02 11.60 -2.48
N ASP A 225 -2.05 10.77 -2.35
CA ASP A 225 -1.98 9.54 -1.58
C ASP A 225 -1.12 8.55 -2.39
N ASN A 226 0.12 8.34 -1.92
CA ASN A 226 1.14 7.55 -2.61
C ASN A 226 1.22 6.10 -2.10
N CYS A 227 0.33 5.68 -1.21
CA CYS A 227 0.30 4.31 -0.69
C CYS A 227 0.34 3.29 -1.82
N TYR A 228 1.17 2.26 -1.67
CA TYR A 228 1.40 1.16 -2.63
C TYR A 228 2.16 1.53 -3.91
N GLY A 229 2.37 2.83 -4.18
CA GLY A 229 3.06 3.29 -5.38
C GLY A 229 4.55 3.53 -5.19
N GLU A 230 5.02 3.67 -3.96
CA GLU A 230 6.39 4.03 -3.64
C GLU A 230 7.37 2.99 -4.21
N LEU A 231 8.41 3.47 -4.87
CA LEU A 231 9.46 2.65 -5.50
C LEU A 231 8.96 1.68 -6.60
N VAL A 232 7.72 1.83 -7.08
CA VAL A 232 7.20 1.01 -8.20
C VAL A 232 7.74 1.52 -9.53
N GLN A 233 7.75 2.83 -9.74
CA GLN A 233 8.28 3.48 -10.94
C GLN A 233 9.60 4.22 -10.64
N GLU A 234 10.31 4.67 -11.67
CA GLU A 234 11.60 5.36 -11.51
C GLU A 234 11.47 6.73 -10.85
N GLN A 235 10.37 7.42 -11.10
CA GLN A 235 10.09 8.71 -10.47
C GLN A 235 9.02 8.57 -9.40
N GLU A 236 9.07 9.46 -8.41
CA GLU A 236 8.03 9.63 -7.43
C GLU A 236 7.15 10.85 -7.77
N PRO A 237 5.91 10.92 -7.29
CA PRO A 237 5.01 12.02 -7.65
C PRO A 237 5.56 13.42 -7.35
N ALA A 238 6.37 13.58 -6.30
CA ALA A 238 7.01 14.86 -5.98
C ALA A 238 7.97 15.34 -7.08
N ALA A 239 8.63 14.43 -7.81
CA ALA A 239 9.52 14.78 -8.91
C ALA A 239 8.80 15.33 -10.15
N VAL A 240 7.50 15.10 -10.26
CA VAL A 240 6.70 15.49 -11.44
C VAL A 240 5.65 16.56 -11.14
N GLY A 241 5.75 17.23 -9.99
CA GLY A 241 4.93 18.40 -9.68
C GLY A 241 3.87 18.21 -8.60
N ALA A 242 3.79 17.05 -7.93
CA ALA A 242 3.03 16.96 -6.70
C ALA A 242 3.68 17.82 -5.62
N ASP A 243 2.90 18.71 -4.99
CA ASP A 243 3.38 19.57 -3.91
C ASP A 243 3.56 18.81 -2.59
N LEU A 244 2.74 17.78 -2.38
CA LEU A 244 2.72 17.00 -1.16
C LEU A 244 2.34 15.55 -1.47
N ILE A 245 2.97 14.61 -0.80
CA ILE A 245 2.66 13.19 -0.85
C ILE A 245 2.61 12.64 0.56
N ALA A 246 1.82 11.62 0.80
CA ALA A 246 1.77 10.92 2.07
C ALA A 246 1.54 9.42 1.89
N GLY A 247 1.94 8.64 2.88
CA GLY A 247 1.73 7.19 2.85
C GLY A 247 2.09 6.51 4.16
N SER A 248 2.06 5.20 4.13
CA SER A 248 2.29 4.32 5.27
C SER A 248 3.70 3.74 5.28
N LEU A 249 4.33 3.70 6.46
CA LEU A 249 5.64 3.05 6.62
C LEU A 249 5.54 1.51 6.67
N ILE A 250 4.38 0.93 6.99
CA ILE A 250 4.21 -0.53 7.02
C ILE A 250 3.93 -1.13 5.64
N LYS A 251 3.96 -0.31 4.58
CA LYS A 251 3.80 -0.72 3.18
C LYS A 251 5.15 -0.75 2.47
N ASN A 252 5.22 -0.33 1.23
CA ASN A 252 6.40 -0.44 0.37
C ASN A 252 7.69 0.02 1.04
N LEU A 253 7.72 1.23 1.62
CA LEU A 253 8.94 1.82 2.19
C LEU A 253 9.42 1.16 3.48
N GLY A 254 8.56 0.40 4.15
CA GLY A 254 8.93 -0.30 5.37
C GLY A 254 9.71 -1.59 5.17
N GLY A 255 9.81 -2.08 3.94
CA GLY A 255 10.61 -3.25 3.57
C GLY A 255 10.34 -4.47 4.46
N THR A 256 9.10 -4.67 4.88
CA THR A 256 8.61 -5.74 5.76
C THR A 256 8.92 -5.62 7.25
N ILE A 257 9.74 -4.68 7.66
CA ILE A 257 10.24 -4.62 9.04
C ILE A 257 9.94 -3.33 9.80
N ALA A 258 9.47 -2.28 9.13
CA ALA A 258 9.01 -1.06 9.82
C ALA A 258 7.75 -1.39 10.65
N PRO A 259 7.77 -1.18 11.97
CA PRO A 259 6.74 -1.74 12.85
C PRO A 259 5.43 -0.93 12.85
N THR A 260 5.47 0.34 12.46
CA THR A 260 4.35 1.27 12.43
C THR A 260 4.77 2.56 11.75
N GLY A 261 3.85 3.49 11.62
CA GLY A 261 4.16 4.86 11.22
C GLY A 261 3.67 5.23 9.82
N GLY A 262 3.92 6.49 9.50
CA GLY A 262 3.63 7.08 8.20
C GLY A 262 4.67 8.13 7.83
N TYR A 263 4.53 8.65 6.64
CA TYR A 263 5.34 9.74 6.15
C TYR A 263 4.49 10.79 5.43
N VAL A 264 4.99 12.02 5.45
CA VAL A 264 4.54 13.11 4.60
C VAL A 264 5.80 13.67 3.94
N ALA A 265 5.78 13.91 2.62
CA ALA A 265 6.92 14.47 1.90
C ALA A 265 6.45 15.42 0.79
N GLY A 266 7.27 16.40 0.42
CA GLY A 266 6.94 17.42 -0.56
C GLY A 266 7.59 18.75 -0.27
N ARG A 267 6.89 19.85 -0.52
CA ARG A 267 7.36 21.21 -0.20
C ARG A 267 7.51 21.36 1.31
N ALA A 268 8.64 21.91 1.74
CA ALA A 268 9.01 22.00 3.16
C ALA A 268 7.92 22.69 4.01
N GLU A 269 7.33 23.77 3.52
CA GLU A 269 6.26 24.49 4.23
C GLU A 269 4.99 23.63 4.44
N LEU A 270 4.63 22.77 3.48
CA LEU A 270 3.46 21.90 3.57
C LEU A 270 3.72 20.71 4.49
N VAL A 271 4.94 20.17 4.46
CA VAL A 271 5.39 19.13 5.39
C VAL A 271 5.33 19.64 6.83
N GLU A 272 5.83 20.86 7.07
CA GLU A 272 5.77 21.49 8.40
C GLU A 272 4.32 21.73 8.86
N GLN A 273 3.42 22.16 7.97
CA GLN A 273 2.00 22.31 8.29
C GLN A 273 1.35 20.97 8.71
N ALA A 274 1.68 19.87 8.02
CA ALA A 274 1.24 18.53 8.42
C ALA A 274 1.81 18.12 9.78
N CYS A 275 3.09 18.42 10.05
CA CYS A 275 3.72 18.17 11.34
C CYS A 275 3.10 19.00 12.48
N CYS A 276 2.75 20.25 12.23
CA CYS A 276 1.99 21.08 13.19
C CYS A 276 0.61 20.48 13.52
N ARG A 277 0.03 19.69 12.61
CA ARG A 277 -1.21 19.00 12.88
C ARG A 277 -1.00 17.69 13.64
N LEU A 278 0.12 17.00 13.40
CA LEU A 278 0.52 15.80 14.12
C LEU A 278 0.87 16.10 15.58
N THR A 279 1.61 17.18 15.81
CA THR A 279 2.08 17.63 17.13
C THR A 279 1.23 18.80 17.63
N ALA A 280 1.71 20.01 17.45
CA ALA A 280 0.98 21.27 17.70
C ALA A 280 1.59 22.39 16.89
N PRO A 281 0.85 23.48 16.58
CA PRO A 281 1.41 24.72 16.06
C PRO A 281 2.54 25.24 16.96
N GLY A 282 3.69 25.55 16.35
CA GLY A 282 4.89 25.98 17.03
C GLY A 282 5.82 24.86 17.52
N ILE A 283 5.41 23.59 17.41
CA ILE A 283 6.26 22.40 17.65
C ILE A 283 6.65 21.79 16.30
N GLY A 284 5.65 21.51 15.44
CA GLY A 284 5.87 21.02 14.10
C GLY A 284 6.73 19.76 14.03
N SER A 285 7.73 19.76 13.16
CA SER A 285 8.65 18.64 12.93
C SER A 285 9.69 18.40 14.03
N GLU A 286 9.83 19.33 14.98
CA GLU A 286 10.84 19.24 16.06
C GLU A 286 10.51 18.20 17.14
N GLY A 287 9.26 17.75 17.23
CA GLY A 287 8.79 16.79 18.22
C GLY A 287 8.72 15.35 17.73
N GLY A 288 8.76 14.42 18.67
CA GLY A 288 8.53 13.00 18.45
C GLY A 288 9.81 12.14 18.52
N THR A 289 9.87 11.27 19.55
CA THR A 289 10.95 10.29 19.66
C THR A 289 10.75 9.12 18.69
N SER A 290 11.84 8.53 18.22
CA SER A 290 11.83 7.34 17.35
C SER A 290 11.84 6.02 18.14
N PHE A 291 11.84 6.05 19.48
CA PHE A 291 11.80 4.88 20.37
C PHE A 291 12.88 3.82 20.05
N ASP A 292 14.08 4.24 19.65
CA ASP A 292 15.18 3.37 19.19
C ASP A 292 14.83 2.47 17.98
N LEU A 293 13.79 2.83 17.21
CA LEU A 293 13.36 2.07 16.03
C LEU A 293 13.96 2.58 14.72
N ASN A 294 14.77 3.66 14.74
CA ASN A 294 15.42 4.21 13.54
C ASN A 294 16.14 3.14 12.73
N ARG A 295 16.85 2.20 13.39
CA ARG A 295 17.52 1.09 12.69
C ARG A 295 16.57 0.28 11.82
N LEU A 296 15.37 -0.01 12.31
CA LEU A 296 14.38 -0.76 11.54
C LEU A 296 13.85 0.06 10.35
N LEU A 297 13.68 1.37 10.52
CA LEU A 297 13.22 2.25 9.45
C LEU A 297 14.27 2.42 8.35
N PHE A 298 15.55 2.62 8.70
CA PHE A 298 16.65 2.65 7.73
C PHE A 298 16.82 1.29 7.02
N GLN A 299 16.81 0.20 7.77
CA GLN A 299 16.94 -1.14 7.22
C GLN A 299 15.75 -1.49 6.33
N GLY A 300 14.53 -1.12 6.72
CA GLY A 300 13.33 -1.30 5.93
C GLY A 300 13.42 -0.58 4.58
N LEU A 301 13.82 0.69 4.60
CA LEU A 301 14.02 1.47 3.37
C LEU A 301 15.10 0.85 2.46
N PHE A 302 16.18 0.31 3.04
CA PHE A 302 17.21 -0.41 2.27
C PHE A 302 16.66 -1.68 1.61
N LEU A 303 15.76 -2.41 2.27
CA LEU A 303 15.14 -3.63 1.74
C LEU A 303 13.99 -3.33 0.76
N ALA A 304 13.37 -2.16 0.85
CA ALA A 304 12.17 -1.80 0.11
C ALA A 304 12.25 -2.04 -1.40
N PRO A 305 13.34 -1.70 -2.13
CA PRO A 305 13.43 -1.97 -3.57
C PRO A 305 13.26 -3.45 -3.92
N GLN A 306 13.86 -4.35 -3.14
CA GLN A 306 13.73 -5.79 -3.31
C GLN A 306 12.31 -6.27 -3.02
N MET A 307 11.72 -5.79 -1.93
CA MET A 307 10.38 -6.20 -1.51
C MET A 307 9.31 -5.73 -2.52
N VAL A 308 9.45 -4.52 -3.04
CA VAL A 308 8.56 -3.99 -4.09
C VAL A 308 8.68 -4.82 -5.39
N ALA A 309 9.88 -5.22 -5.79
CA ALA A 309 10.06 -6.09 -6.95
C ALA A 309 9.39 -7.45 -6.77
N GLU A 310 9.55 -8.10 -5.62
CA GLU A 310 8.88 -9.38 -5.31
C GLU A 310 7.34 -9.22 -5.25
N ALA A 311 6.84 -8.11 -4.71
CA ALA A 311 5.40 -7.81 -4.70
C ALA A 311 4.85 -7.64 -6.12
N LEU A 312 5.57 -6.93 -7.01
CA LEU A 312 5.19 -6.80 -8.42
C LEU A 312 5.18 -8.15 -9.15
N ILE A 313 6.18 -9.00 -8.91
CA ILE A 313 6.22 -10.35 -9.48
C ILE A 313 5.07 -11.22 -8.96
N SER A 314 4.75 -11.09 -7.67
CA SER A 314 3.61 -11.80 -7.05
C SER A 314 2.28 -11.32 -7.63
N SER A 315 2.15 -10.03 -7.93
CA SER A 315 0.98 -9.44 -8.60
C SER A 315 0.86 -9.94 -10.04
N GLU A 316 1.97 -10.01 -10.81
CA GLU A 316 1.97 -10.60 -12.16
C GLU A 316 1.56 -12.06 -12.16
N LEU A 317 2.08 -12.84 -11.19
CA LEU A 317 1.71 -14.24 -11.04
C LEU A 317 0.22 -14.39 -10.70
N THR A 318 -0.29 -13.56 -9.80
CA THR A 318 -1.71 -13.56 -9.43
C THR A 318 -2.60 -13.20 -10.62
N ALA A 319 -2.25 -12.16 -11.37
CA ALA A 319 -2.95 -11.76 -12.58
C ALA A 319 -2.99 -12.92 -13.60
N ARG A 320 -1.86 -13.54 -13.85
CA ARG A 320 -1.74 -14.63 -14.81
C ARG A 320 -2.56 -15.85 -14.41
N VAL A 321 -2.42 -16.30 -13.15
CA VAL A 321 -3.14 -17.47 -12.62
C VAL A 321 -4.65 -17.28 -12.72
N PHE A 322 -5.19 -16.15 -12.25
CA PHE A 322 -6.63 -15.95 -12.26
C PHE A 322 -7.19 -15.66 -13.66
N SER A 323 -6.44 -14.96 -14.51
CA SER A 323 -6.81 -14.73 -15.92
C SER A 323 -6.89 -16.04 -16.69
N ASP A 324 -5.93 -16.95 -16.50
CA ASP A 324 -5.93 -18.28 -17.14
C ASP A 324 -7.09 -19.18 -16.64
N MET A 325 -7.69 -18.82 -15.51
CA MET A 325 -8.88 -19.48 -14.95
C MET A 325 -10.21 -18.84 -15.38
N GLY A 326 -10.18 -17.84 -16.27
CA GLY A 326 -11.37 -17.14 -16.75
C GLY A 326 -11.90 -16.05 -15.85
N PHE A 327 -11.16 -15.64 -14.81
CA PHE A 327 -11.55 -14.48 -13.98
C PHE A 327 -11.09 -13.17 -14.62
N ALA A 328 -11.91 -12.13 -14.50
CA ALA A 328 -11.49 -10.77 -14.84
C ALA A 328 -10.48 -10.28 -13.79
N VAL A 329 -9.37 -9.72 -14.28
CA VAL A 329 -8.28 -9.19 -13.45
C VAL A 329 -7.92 -7.76 -13.87
N ASN A 330 -7.45 -6.95 -12.93
CA ASN A 330 -6.99 -5.59 -13.19
C ASN A 330 -5.80 -5.25 -12.28
N PRO A 331 -4.63 -4.87 -12.84
CA PRO A 331 -4.31 -4.84 -14.27
C PRO A 331 -4.22 -6.24 -14.91
N LEU A 332 -4.21 -6.28 -16.25
CA LEU A 332 -3.97 -7.52 -16.99
C LEU A 332 -2.52 -7.98 -16.83
N PRO A 333 -2.22 -9.28 -17.02
CA PRO A 333 -0.84 -9.76 -17.01
C PRO A 333 0.03 -8.99 -18.02
N GLY A 334 1.17 -8.47 -17.58
CA GLY A 334 2.10 -7.70 -18.40
C GLY A 334 1.68 -6.25 -18.69
N ALA A 335 0.56 -5.79 -18.18
CA ALA A 335 0.22 -4.37 -18.24
C ALA A 335 1.15 -3.53 -17.34
N GLU A 336 1.33 -2.26 -17.68
CA GLU A 336 2.08 -1.34 -16.83
C GLU A 336 1.48 -1.26 -15.43
N ARG A 337 2.34 -1.30 -14.41
CA ARG A 337 1.93 -1.22 -13.01
C ARG A 337 2.44 0.05 -12.36
N SER A 338 1.57 0.69 -11.60
CA SER A 338 1.87 1.91 -10.85
C SER A 338 1.72 1.72 -9.34
N ASP A 339 1.25 0.55 -8.92
CA ASP A 339 1.19 0.05 -7.55
C ASP A 339 1.45 -1.46 -7.50
N VAL A 340 1.40 -2.05 -6.30
CA VAL A 340 1.62 -3.49 -6.07
C VAL A 340 0.31 -4.28 -5.90
N ILE A 341 -0.84 -3.70 -6.22
CA ILE A 341 -2.15 -4.35 -6.02
C ILE A 341 -2.57 -5.11 -7.28
N GLN A 342 -3.12 -6.29 -7.08
CA GLN A 342 -3.79 -7.06 -8.11
C GLN A 342 -5.25 -7.30 -7.74
N ALA A 343 -6.16 -6.66 -8.45
CA ALA A 343 -7.58 -6.89 -8.30
C ALA A 343 -8.02 -8.11 -9.13
N VAL A 344 -8.85 -8.97 -8.52
CA VAL A 344 -9.44 -10.16 -9.14
C VAL A 344 -10.93 -10.16 -8.87
N ARG A 345 -11.77 -10.08 -9.91
CA ARG A 345 -13.21 -10.15 -9.78
C ARG A 345 -13.66 -11.62 -9.67
N LEU A 346 -13.94 -12.06 -8.45
CA LEU A 346 -14.36 -13.43 -8.18
C LEU A 346 -15.84 -13.64 -8.43
N GLY A 347 -16.67 -12.60 -8.36
CA GLY A 347 -18.07 -12.59 -8.80
C GLY A 347 -19.05 -13.30 -7.87
N SER A 348 -18.60 -13.90 -6.75
CA SER A 348 -19.49 -14.44 -5.72
C SER A 348 -18.83 -14.43 -4.34
N PRO A 349 -19.63 -14.34 -3.25
CA PRO A 349 -19.10 -14.38 -1.90
C PRO A 349 -18.48 -15.74 -1.54
N GLU A 350 -18.93 -16.85 -2.14
CA GLU A 350 -18.39 -18.18 -1.91
C GLU A 350 -16.96 -18.30 -2.44
N ARG A 351 -16.74 -17.83 -3.68
CA ARG A 351 -15.40 -17.78 -4.30
C ARG A 351 -14.47 -16.88 -3.50
N LEU A 352 -14.97 -15.70 -3.10
CA LEU A 352 -14.20 -14.74 -2.31
C LEU A 352 -13.71 -15.37 -1.01
N LYS A 353 -14.63 -15.98 -0.23
CA LYS A 353 -14.30 -16.65 1.04
C LYS A 353 -13.38 -17.85 0.84
N ALA A 354 -13.56 -18.65 -0.21
CA ALA A 354 -12.71 -19.81 -0.50
C ALA A 354 -11.25 -19.38 -0.78
N VAL A 355 -11.05 -18.34 -1.60
CA VAL A 355 -9.72 -17.81 -1.89
C VAL A 355 -9.10 -17.18 -0.64
N CYS A 356 -9.85 -16.37 0.14
CA CYS A 356 -9.37 -15.77 1.38
C CYS A 356 -8.91 -16.83 2.40
N ARG A 357 -9.68 -17.91 2.58
CA ARG A 357 -9.29 -19.03 3.47
C ARG A 357 -8.00 -19.68 3.02
N ALA A 358 -7.84 -19.89 1.72
CA ALA A 358 -6.63 -20.50 1.16
C ALA A 358 -5.40 -19.61 1.35
N PHE A 359 -5.54 -18.28 1.18
CA PHE A 359 -4.47 -17.33 1.42
C PHE A 359 -4.11 -17.27 2.91
N GLN A 360 -5.10 -17.22 3.80
CA GLN A 360 -4.87 -17.29 5.26
C GLN A 360 -4.13 -18.56 5.66
N ALA A 361 -4.55 -19.71 5.12
CA ALA A 361 -3.91 -20.99 5.39
C ALA A 361 -2.46 -21.07 4.86
N ALA A 362 -2.08 -20.22 3.91
CA ALA A 362 -0.72 -20.10 3.39
C ALA A 362 0.13 -19.08 4.15
N SER A 363 -0.45 -18.30 5.05
CA SER A 363 0.23 -17.20 5.73
C SER A 363 1.16 -17.68 6.86
N PRO A 364 2.22 -16.93 7.20
CA PRO A 364 3.13 -17.30 8.27
C PRO A 364 2.51 -17.20 9.67
N ILE A 365 1.56 -16.28 9.86
CA ILE A 365 0.91 -16.02 11.15
C ILE A 365 -0.57 -16.38 11.05
N GLY A 366 -1.10 -17.09 12.05
CA GLY A 366 -2.52 -17.41 12.11
C GLY A 366 -3.04 -18.29 10.97
N SER A 367 -2.20 -19.12 10.34
CA SER A 367 -2.58 -20.01 9.23
C SER A 367 -3.70 -21.01 9.58
N TYR A 368 -3.93 -21.23 10.87
CA TYR A 368 -4.98 -22.10 11.40
C TYR A 368 -6.34 -21.40 11.60
N LEU A 369 -6.38 -20.08 11.40
CA LEU A 369 -7.60 -19.28 11.55
C LEU A 369 -8.44 -19.36 10.27
N ASP A 370 -9.77 -19.34 10.44
CA ASP A 370 -10.73 -19.16 9.34
C ASP A 370 -11.10 -17.67 9.25
N PRO A 371 -10.65 -16.93 8.23
CA PRO A 371 -11.00 -15.53 8.08
C PRO A 371 -12.48 -15.38 7.75
N VAL A 372 -13.18 -14.59 8.56
CA VAL A 372 -14.61 -14.32 8.40
C VAL A 372 -14.83 -12.84 8.08
N PRO A 373 -15.90 -12.51 7.34
CA PRO A 373 -16.29 -11.11 7.16
C PRO A 373 -16.52 -10.43 8.52
N ALA A 374 -15.94 -9.26 8.69
CA ALA A 374 -16.12 -8.46 9.91
C ALA A 374 -16.18 -6.97 9.56
N PRO A 375 -16.95 -6.17 10.33
CA PRO A 375 -16.89 -4.72 10.23
C PRO A 375 -15.51 -4.24 10.70
N MET A 376 -14.93 -3.30 9.96
CA MET A 376 -13.65 -2.69 10.27
C MET A 376 -13.82 -1.18 10.43
N PRO A 377 -13.16 -0.54 11.43
CA PRO A 377 -13.21 0.90 11.60
C PRO A 377 -12.80 1.64 10.34
N GLY A 378 -13.62 2.60 9.90
CA GLY A 378 -13.33 3.41 8.72
C GLY A 378 -13.76 2.78 7.38
N TYR A 379 -14.34 1.58 7.34
CA TYR A 379 -14.78 0.93 6.10
C TYR A 379 -16.31 0.91 5.96
N ALA A 380 -16.78 1.01 4.71
CA ALA A 380 -18.21 1.05 4.41
C ALA A 380 -18.90 -0.32 4.39
N SER A 381 -18.15 -1.39 4.16
CA SER A 381 -18.65 -2.77 4.09
C SER A 381 -17.83 -3.69 4.99
N GLU A 382 -18.40 -4.83 5.34
CA GLU A 382 -17.62 -5.89 5.96
C GLU A 382 -16.47 -6.31 5.03
N LEU A 383 -15.33 -6.64 5.64
CA LEU A 383 -14.12 -7.08 4.96
C LEU A 383 -13.73 -8.48 5.41
N VAL A 384 -13.20 -9.27 4.49
CA VAL A 384 -12.38 -10.42 4.83
C VAL A 384 -10.93 -10.00 4.63
N MET A 385 -10.16 -9.87 5.72
CA MET A 385 -8.73 -9.64 5.68
C MET A 385 -8.03 -11.00 5.67
N ALA A 386 -7.44 -11.37 4.55
CA ALA A 386 -6.79 -12.66 4.37
C ALA A 386 -5.28 -12.50 4.24
N GLY A 387 -4.57 -12.90 5.28
CA GLY A 387 -3.11 -12.80 5.33
C GLY A 387 -2.64 -12.60 6.75
N GLY A 388 -1.89 -13.55 7.28
CA GLY A 388 -1.22 -13.43 8.57
C GLY A 388 0.14 -12.79 8.36
N THR A 389 0.26 -11.52 8.66
CA THR A 389 1.46 -10.71 8.54
C THR A 389 2.13 -10.52 9.89
N PHE A 390 3.47 -10.32 9.92
CA PHE A 390 4.20 -10.04 11.16
C PHE A 390 3.87 -8.65 11.72
N ILE A 391 3.42 -7.76 10.86
CA ILE A 391 3.03 -6.39 11.21
C ILE A 391 1.59 -6.21 10.73
N ASP A 392 0.68 -5.95 11.67
CA ASP A 392 -0.74 -5.82 11.40
C ASP A 392 -1.02 -4.70 10.38
N GLY A 393 -1.80 -5.03 9.35
CA GLY A 393 -2.06 -4.13 8.23
C GLY A 393 -0.91 -3.95 7.24
N SER A 394 0.22 -4.65 7.42
CA SER A 394 1.30 -4.70 6.44
C SER A 394 0.83 -5.38 5.16
N THR A 395 1.38 -4.93 4.05
CA THR A 395 1.14 -5.50 2.72
C THR A 395 2.40 -6.12 2.16
N SER A 396 3.33 -6.45 3.01
CA SER A 396 4.64 -6.98 2.64
C SER A 396 4.61 -8.48 2.41
N GLU A 397 3.99 -9.24 3.31
CA GLU A 397 3.69 -10.65 3.08
C GLU A 397 2.51 -10.77 2.10
N PHE A 398 2.44 -11.87 1.36
CA PHE A 398 1.36 -12.09 0.41
C PHE A 398 0.02 -12.20 1.13
N SER A 399 -0.88 -11.28 0.83
CA SER A 399 -2.16 -11.10 1.52
C SER A 399 -3.23 -10.59 0.56
N ALA A 400 -4.47 -10.54 1.02
CA ALA A 400 -5.56 -9.95 0.24
C ALA A 400 -6.60 -9.30 1.16
N ASP A 401 -7.13 -8.17 0.69
CA ASP A 401 -8.31 -7.53 1.23
C ASP A 401 -9.50 -7.85 0.34
N ALA A 402 -10.62 -8.21 0.95
CA ALA A 402 -11.80 -8.67 0.23
C ALA A 402 -13.08 -8.03 0.79
N PRO A 403 -13.47 -6.83 0.29
CA PRO A 403 -14.75 -6.22 0.64
C PRO A 403 -15.91 -7.13 0.24
N LEU A 404 -16.80 -7.44 1.21
CA LEU A 404 -17.95 -8.29 0.96
C LEU A 404 -19.09 -7.49 0.31
N ARG A 405 -18.84 -7.01 -0.89
CA ARG A 405 -19.81 -6.28 -1.72
C ARG A 405 -19.64 -6.64 -3.20
N GLU A 406 -20.70 -6.53 -3.97
CA GLU A 406 -20.61 -6.71 -5.42
C GLU A 406 -19.61 -5.73 -6.06
N PRO A 407 -18.86 -6.18 -7.06
CA PRO A 407 -18.87 -7.49 -7.74
C PRO A 407 -17.96 -8.54 -7.12
N PHE A 408 -17.69 -8.52 -5.81
CA PHE A 408 -16.86 -9.44 -5.02
C PHE A 408 -15.44 -9.53 -5.57
N VAL A 409 -14.72 -8.42 -5.42
CA VAL A 409 -13.33 -8.27 -5.85
C VAL A 409 -12.38 -8.60 -4.71
N LEU A 410 -11.40 -9.42 -5.00
CA LEU A 410 -10.24 -9.66 -4.16
C LEU A 410 -9.12 -8.69 -4.57
N TYR A 411 -8.50 -8.02 -3.61
CA TYR A 411 -7.34 -7.15 -3.82
C TYR A 411 -6.12 -7.82 -3.19
N ALA A 412 -5.40 -8.61 -4.01
CA ALA A 412 -4.17 -9.28 -3.59
C ALA A 412 -2.98 -8.31 -3.65
N GLN A 413 -2.05 -8.45 -2.70
CA GLN A 413 -0.93 -7.53 -2.53
C GLN A 413 0.25 -8.19 -1.82
N GLY A 414 1.45 -7.59 -1.98
CA GLY A 414 2.65 -8.02 -1.31
C GLY A 414 3.26 -9.30 -1.87
N GLY A 415 4.01 -9.96 -1.03
CA GLY A 415 4.80 -11.15 -1.34
C GLY A 415 6.29 -10.86 -1.18
N THR A 416 6.84 -11.20 -0.02
CA THR A 416 8.29 -11.06 0.27
C THR A 416 9.14 -11.97 -0.61
N HIS A 417 8.52 -13.00 -1.18
CA HIS A 417 9.14 -13.90 -2.15
C HIS A 417 8.08 -14.55 -3.02
N ARG A 418 8.30 -14.55 -4.33
CA ARG A 418 7.40 -15.13 -5.33
C ARG A 418 7.00 -16.58 -5.08
N ALA A 419 7.85 -17.37 -4.41
CA ALA A 419 7.52 -18.75 -4.03
C ALA A 419 6.39 -18.80 -2.98
N HIS A 420 6.32 -17.85 -2.03
CA HIS A 420 5.21 -17.78 -1.09
C HIS A 420 3.88 -17.49 -1.81
N ALA A 421 3.88 -16.50 -2.72
CA ALA A 421 2.71 -16.21 -3.56
C ALA A 421 2.28 -17.43 -4.36
N ALA A 422 3.23 -18.17 -4.97
CA ALA A 422 2.92 -19.39 -5.72
C ALA A 422 2.26 -20.45 -4.84
N LEU A 423 2.75 -20.69 -3.62
CA LEU A 423 2.14 -21.63 -2.67
C LEU A 423 0.71 -21.21 -2.26
N ALA A 424 0.49 -19.93 -2.00
CA ALA A 424 -0.83 -19.40 -1.66
C ALA A 424 -1.80 -19.55 -2.83
N LEU A 425 -1.36 -19.26 -4.05
CA LEU A 425 -2.16 -19.43 -5.27
C LEU A 425 -2.47 -20.90 -5.59
N GLN A 426 -1.53 -21.82 -5.37
CA GLN A 426 -1.80 -23.26 -5.48
C GLN A 426 -2.91 -23.69 -4.53
N ARG A 427 -2.89 -23.25 -3.28
CA ARG A 427 -3.95 -23.56 -2.30
C ARG A 427 -5.29 -22.95 -2.72
N ALA A 428 -5.30 -21.72 -3.21
CA ALA A 428 -6.50 -21.04 -3.68
C ALA A 428 -7.13 -21.78 -4.88
N LEU A 429 -6.32 -22.17 -5.88
CA LEU A 429 -6.79 -22.94 -7.01
C LEU A 429 -7.30 -24.32 -6.59
N THR A 430 -6.59 -25.00 -5.68
CA THR A 430 -7.03 -26.30 -5.16
C THR A 430 -8.42 -26.17 -4.53
N ALA A 431 -8.63 -25.16 -3.67
CA ALA A 431 -9.93 -24.93 -3.03
C ALA A 431 -11.05 -24.64 -4.04
N LEU A 432 -10.77 -23.83 -5.06
CA LEU A 432 -11.75 -23.54 -6.13
C LEU A 432 -12.07 -24.78 -6.96
N LEU A 433 -11.09 -25.62 -7.28
CA LEU A 433 -11.27 -26.88 -8.01
C LEU A 433 -12.07 -27.90 -7.21
N GLU A 434 -11.76 -28.09 -5.93
CA GLU A 434 -12.45 -29.03 -5.03
C GLU A 434 -13.91 -28.64 -4.81
N SER A 435 -14.19 -27.35 -4.74
CA SER A 435 -15.54 -26.83 -4.50
C SER A 435 -16.36 -26.61 -5.78
N GLY A 436 -15.81 -26.88 -6.98
CA GLY A 436 -16.49 -26.63 -8.26
C GLY A 436 -16.81 -25.14 -8.49
N LEU A 437 -15.99 -24.23 -7.95
CA LEU A 437 -16.21 -22.79 -7.97
C LEU A 437 -15.46 -22.05 -9.09
N LEU A 438 -14.86 -22.74 -10.06
CA LEU A 438 -14.30 -22.10 -11.25
C LEU A 438 -15.41 -21.46 -12.11
N PRO A 439 -15.11 -20.42 -12.91
CA PRO A 439 -16.04 -19.94 -13.92
C PRO A 439 -16.46 -21.09 -14.84
N THR A 440 -17.73 -21.15 -15.20
CA THR A 440 -18.23 -21.99 -16.29
C THR A 440 -18.07 -21.23 -17.58
N ASP A 441 -17.58 -21.86 -18.61
CA ASP A 441 -17.48 -21.33 -19.98
C ASP A 441 -18.83 -20.81 -20.49
#